data_e28e358b678cd0b26545fa05908cbcf1
#
_entry.id   e28e358b678cd0b26545fa05908cbcf1
#
_cell.length_a   1.000
_cell.length_b   1.000
_cell.length_c   1.000
_cell.angle_alpha   90.00
_cell.angle_beta   90.00
_cell.angle_gamma   90.00
#
_symmetry.space_group_name_H-M   'P 1'
#
loop_
_entity.id
_entity.type
_entity.pdbx_description
1 polymer ?
#
loop_
_entity_poly.entity_id
_entity_poly.type
_entity_poly.pdbx_seq_one_letter_code
_entity_poly.pdbx_strand_id
1 'polypeptide(L)'
;MSPKKIISNVRALKGVAFTSTGMRDAGQSDFKNRHRSYDLLSLAPYYNEMGLFSAECHGGARWHVGIMNRKESPFEEIEAYRKVMPNVLTQTLIRETNLWGYRPYAKNIIEYVVSRVDIDVWRCFSFLNDIRNMRVVAECVMKRGRLFEPVVSFTQADWATDKYYLSVVKDIVALSGGVDEIVLCIKDMAGVGSPKRITELVDAI
;
A
#
# COMPACT_ATOMS: atom_id res chain seq x y z
N MET A 1 12.86 -6.64 7.25
CA MET A 1 12.89 -7.95 6.52
C MET A 1 13.09 -7.65 5.03
N SER A 2 13.78 -8.52 4.26
CA SER A 2 13.93 -8.30 2.81
C SER A 2 12.63 -8.66 2.05
N PRO A 3 12.35 -8.02 0.89
CA PRO A 3 11.17 -8.35 0.08
C PRO A 3 11.06 -9.84 -0.26
N LYS A 4 12.14 -10.47 -0.68
CA LYS A 4 12.18 -11.92 -0.98
C LYS A 4 11.77 -12.79 0.21
N LYS A 5 12.19 -12.42 1.41
CA LYS A 5 11.78 -13.14 2.62
C LYS A 5 10.30 -12.93 2.93
N ILE A 6 9.77 -11.72 2.73
CA ILE A 6 8.33 -11.43 2.89
C ILE A 6 7.52 -12.28 1.90
N ILE A 7 7.88 -12.27 0.63
CA ILE A 7 7.19 -13.04 -0.42
C ILE A 7 7.25 -14.54 -0.14
N SER A 8 8.43 -15.05 0.26
CA SER A 8 8.59 -16.46 0.65
C SER A 8 7.68 -16.83 1.82
N ASN A 9 7.56 -15.96 2.83
CA ASN A 9 6.67 -16.19 3.96
C ASN A 9 5.20 -16.20 3.51
N VAL A 10 4.79 -15.27 2.64
CA VAL A 10 3.42 -15.22 2.08
C VAL A 10 3.09 -16.51 1.32
N ARG A 11 4.01 -17.01 0.49
CA ARG A 11 3.83 -18.27 -0.25
C ARG A 11 3.76 -19.51 0.65
N ALA A 12 4.41 -19.47 1.80
CA ALA A 12 4.40 -20.57 2.77
C ALA A 12 3.18 -20.58 3.68
N LEU A 13 2.32 -19.55 3.63
CA LEU A 13 1.11 -19.49 4.45
C LEU A 13 0.14 -20.62 4.09
N LYS A 14 -0.36 -21.31 5.14
CA LYS A 14 -1.41 -22.33 5.01
C LYS A 14 -2.81 -21.78 5.30
N GLY A 15 -2.94 -20.51 5.53
CA GLY A 15 -4.18 -19.84 5.88
C GLY A 15 -4.17 -18.39 5.45
N VAL A 16 -5.05 -17.59 6.03
CA VAL A 16 -5.20 -16.16 5.71
C VAL A 16 -4.37 -15.34 6.68
N ALA A 17 -3.59 -14.41 6.16
CA ALA A 17 -2.94 -13.36 6.94
C ALA A 17 -3.71 -12.04 6.81
N PHE A 18 -3.75 -11.27 7.88
CA PHE A 18 -4.52 -10.03 7.93
C PHE A 18 -3.61 -8.81 7.88
N THR A 19 -3.99 -7.84 7.06
CA THR A 19 -3.47 -6.47 7.10
C THR A 19 -4.51 -5.58 7.75
N SER A 20 -4.13 -4.84 8.78
CA SER A 20 -5.02 -3.83 9.35
C SER A 20 -4.85 -2.49 8.65
N THR A 21 -5.96 -1.87 8.27
CA THR A 21 -6.01 -0.50 7.74
C THR A 21 -6.59 0.50 8.75
N GLY A 22 -6.79 0.08 9.99
CA GLY A 22 -7.44 0.86 11.04
C GLY A 22 -6.74 2.20 11.32
N MET A 23 -5.41 2.20 11.36
CA MET A 23 -4.62 3.41 11.64
C MET A 23 -4.69 4.44 10.49
N ARG A 24 -4.92 4.01 9.27
CA ARG A 24 -4.97 4.89 8.08
C ARG A 24 -6.39 5.13 7.60
N ASP A 25 -7.10 4.07 7.20
CA ASP A 25 -8.38 4.20 6.48
C ASP A 25 -9.54 4.53 7.41
N ALA A 26 -9.66 3.86 8.55
CA ALA A 26 -10.68 4.21 9.55
C ALA A 26 -10.46 5.64 10.04
N GLY A 27 -9.22 6.04 10.31
CA GLY A 27 -8.91 7.40 10.67
C GLY A 27 -9.26 8.43 9.59
N GLN A 28 -9.13 8.08 8.33
CA GLN A 28 -9.54 8.93 7.21
C GLN A 28 -11.07 9.03 7.12
N SER A 29 -11.78 7.93 7.29
CA SER A 29 -13.23 7.85 7.15
C SER A 29 -13.96 8.54 8.31
N ASP A 30 -13.54 8.30 9.55
CA ASP A 30 -14.23 8.78 10.74
C ASP A 30 -13.80 10.20 11.13
N PHE A 31 -12.50 10.49 11.10
CA PHE A 31 -11.94 11.74 11.62
C PHE A 31 -11.23 12.61 10.58
N LYS A 32 -11.33 12.28 9.31
CA LYS A 32 -10.64 13.01 8.22
C LYS A 32 -9.12 13.15 8.49
N ASN A 33 -8.51 12.14 9.11
CA ASN A 33 -7.10 12.12 9.56
C ASN A 33 -6.73 13.21 10.58
N ARG A 34 -7.68 13.75 11.33
CA ARG A 34 -7.42 14.86 12.28
C ARG A 34 -6.94 14.41 13.65
N HIS A 35 -7.04 13.10 14.00
CA HIS A 35 -6.43 12.61 15.23
C HIS A 35 -4.91 12.77 15.16
N ARG A 36 -4.32 13.12 16.28
CA ARG A 36 -2.88 13.38 16.39
C ARG A 36 -2.09 12.08 16.25
N SER A 37 -0.80 12.20 15.90
CA SER A 37 0.10 11.05 15.88
C SER A 37 0.16 10.34 17.23
N TYR A 38 0.15 11.09 18.33
CA TYR A 38 0.13 10.55 19.70
C TYR A 38 -1.07 9.62 19.94
N ASP A 39 -2.26 9.97 19.47
CA ASP A 39 -3.48 9.18 19.67
C ASP A 39 -3.35 7.80 18.99
N LEU A 40 -2.80 7.74 17.78
CA LEU A 40 -2.56 6.49 17.09
C LEU A 40 -1.35 5.71 17.61
N LEU A 41 -0.30 6.39 18.03
CA LEU A 41 0.87 5.75 18.61
C LEU A 41 0.55 5.03 19.91
N SER A 42 -0.45 5.51 20.67
CA SER A 42 -0.93 4.81 21.88
C SER A 42 -1.58 3.46 21.57
N LEU A 43 -2.10 3.26 20.35
CA LEU A 43 -2.68 2.01 19.89
C LEU A 43 -1.63 1.06 19.25
N ALA A 44 -0.51 1.59 18.81
CA ALA A 44 0.49 0.85 18.05
C ALA A 44 1.05 -0.41 18.77
N PRO A 45 1.28 -0.40 20.10
CA PRO A 45 1.69 -1.62 20.82
C PRO A 45 0.69 -2.76 20.68
N TYR A 46 -0.61 -2.49 20.67
CA TYR A 46 -1.64 -3.51 20.45
C TYR A 46 -1.56 -4.10 19.06
N TYR A 47 -1.37 -3.26 18.03
CA TYR A 47 -1.14 -3.74 16.66
C TYR A 47 0.08 -4.65 16.55
N ASN A 48 1.13 -4.36 17.32
CA ASN A 48 2.34 -5.15 17.35
C ASN A 48 2.11 -6.58 17.88
N GLU A 49 1.11 -6.78 18.76
CA GLU A 49 0.79 -8.06 19.38
C GLU A 49 -0.34 -8.85 18.68
N MET A 50 -1.03 -8.24 17.71
CA MET A 50 -2.20 -8.85 17.06
C MET A 50 -1.86 -9.98 16.06
N GLY A 51 -0.59 -10.26 15.79
CA GLY A 51 -0.20 -11.28 14.81
C GLY A 51 -0.54 -10.89 13.36
N LEU A 52 -0.60 -9.61 13.06
CA LEU A 52 -0.88 -9.09 11.72
C LEU A 52 0.29 -9.36 10.76
N PHE A 53 -0.03 -9.57 9.48
CA PHE A 53 0.97 -9.54 8.41
C PHE A 53 1.56 -8.14 8.27
N SER A 54 0.70 -7.13 8.21
CA SER A 54 1.11 -5.72 8.14
C SER A 54 0.09 -4.79 8.79
N ALA A 55 0.55 -3.60 9.19
CA ALA A 55 -0.31 -2.49 9.60
C ALA A 55 -0.12 -1.34 8.62
N GLU A 56 -1.20 -0.93 7.95
CA GLU A 56 -1.20 0.26 7.11
C GLU A 56 -1.28 1.50 8.01
N CYS A 57 -0.11 1.96 8.42
CA CYS A 57 0.03 3.03 9.40
C CYS A 57 0.04 4.42 8.76
N HIS A 58 0.23 4.49 7.45
CA HIS A 58 0.28 5.76 6.73
C HIS A 58 -0.31 5.64 5.32
N GLY A 59 -0.68 6.77 4.71
CA GLY A 59 -1.20 6.79 3.35
C GLY A 59 -2.36 7.75 3.17
N GLY A 60 -2.90 7.82 1.94
CA GLY A 60 -4.04 8.66 1.62
C GLY A 60 -3.80 10.14 1.96
N ALA A 61 -4.80 10.77 2.58
CA ALA A 61 -4.73 12.17 2.96
C ALA A 61 -3.96 12.43 4.27
N ARG A 62 -3.53 11.38 5.01
CA ARG A 62 -2.89 11.54 6.32
C ARG A 62 -1.62 12.39 6.25
N TRP A 63 -0.82 12.24 5.21
CA TRP A 63 0.36 13.06 4.94
C TRP A 63 0.02 14.55 4.87
N HIS A 64 -0.91 14.88 4.00
CA HIS A 64 -1.33 16.27 3.77
C HIS A 64 -1.97 16.89 5.02
N VAL A 65 -2.89 16.17 5.66
CA VAL A 65 -3.56 16.63 6.90
C VAL A 65 -2.57 16.76 8.06
N GLY A 66 -1.56 15.89 8.14
CA GLY A 66 -0.47 15.98 9.11
C GLY A 66 0.22 17.33 9.03
N ILE A 67 0.70 17.69 7.85
CA ILE A 67 1.42 18.96 7.64
C ILE A 67 0.50 20.16 7.79
N MET A 68 -0.64 20.17 7.10
CA MET A 68 -1.47 21.38 6.96
C MET A 68 -2.34 21.66 8.20
N ASN A 69 -2.89 20.63 8.81
CA ASN A 69 -3.87 20.78 9.90
C ASN A 69 -3.28 20.51 11.27
N ARG A 70 -2.50 19.42 11.41
CA ARG A 70 -1.97 19.01 12.72
C ARG A 70 -0.63 19.65 13.02
N LYS A 71 0.08 20.17 12.00
CA LYS A 71 1.45 20.71 12.11
C LYS A 71 2.45 19.68 12.64
N GLU A 72 2.25 18.43 12.28
CA GLU A 72 3.09 17.30 12.64
C GLU A 72 3.91 16.84 11.43
N SER A 73 5.12 16.34 11.68
CA SER A 73 5.99 15.78 10.66
C SER A 73 5.57 14.34 10.31
N PRO A 74 5.15 14.05 9.08
CA PRO A 74 4.84 12.68 8.69
C PRO A 74 6.06 11.74 8.74
N PHE A 75 7.28 12.28 8.60
CA PHE A 75 8.51 11.50 8.72
C PHE A 75 8.71 11.00 10.16
N GLU A 76 8.56 11.90 11.13
CA GLU A 76 8.68 11.56 12.56
C GLU A 76 7.58 10.59 13.00
N GLU A 77 6.36 10.77 12.48
CA GLU A 77 5.24 9.87 12.75
C GLU A 77 5.56 8.43 12.28
N ILE A 78 6.08 8.27 11.06
CA ILE A 78 6.42 6.95 10.51
C ILE A 78 7.60 6.32 11.28
N GLU A 79 8.61 7.10 11.62
CA GLU A 79 9.72 6.63 12.45
C GLU A 79 9.26 6.18 13.84
N ALA A 80 8.29 6.89 14.44
CA ALA A 80 7.71 6.50 15.71
C ALA A 80 6.95 5.16 15.62
N TYR A 81 6.14 4.94 14.56
CA TYR A 81 5.50 3.65 14.35
C TYR A 81 6.50 2.51 14.23
N ARG A 82 7.59 2.70 13.50
CA ARG A 82 8.65 1.69 13.36
C ARG A 82 9.24 1.28 14.71
N LYS A 83 9.41 2.23 15.64
CA LYS A 83 9.95 1.98 16.98
C LYS A 83 9.00 1.18 17.86
N VAL A 84 7.70 1.45 17.78
CA VAL A 84 6.69 0.83 18.66
C VAL A 84 6.04 -0.43 18.09
N MET A 85 6.22 -0.69 16.78
CA MET A 85 5.71 -1.89 16.10
C MET A 85 6.84 -2.68 15.41
N PRO A 86 7.84 -3.19 16.12
CA PRO A 86 8.97 -3.89 15.51
C PRO A 86 8.60 -5.26 14.90
N ASN A 87 7.53 -5.89 15.35
CA ASN A 87 7.12 -7.25 14.95
C ASN A 87 6.13 -7.28 13.79
N VAL A 88 5.59 -6.13 13.37
CA VAL A 88 4.61 -6.00 12.29
C VAL A 88 5.22 -5.24 11.12
N LEU A 89 4.98 -5.71 9.90
CA LEU A 89 5.38 -4.95 8.71
C LEU A 89 4.59 -3.64 8.64
N THR A 90 5.30 -2.53 8.53
CA THR A 90 4.66 -1.24 8.27
C THR A 90 4.28 -1.13 6.80
N GLN A 91 3.08 -0.62 6.54
CA GLN A 91 2.55 -0.48 5.20
C GLN A 91 2.06 0.95 4.94
N THR A 92 2.14 1.38 3.69
CA THR A 92 1.54 2.62 3.21
C THR A 92 0.74 2.40 1.93
N LEU A 93 -0.31 3.20 1.74
CA LEU A 93 -1.04 3.30 0.47
C LEU A 93 -0.66 4.61 -0.23
N ILE A 94 -0.25 4.50 -1.49
CA ILE A 94 0.13 5.63 -2.34
C ILE A 94 -0.61 5.62 -3.68
N ARG A 95 -0.72 6.79 -4.29
CA ARG A 95 -1.38 7.04 -5.57
C ARG A 95 -0.32 7.31 -6.65
N GLU A 96 0.32 6.27 -7.16
CA GLU A 96 1.28 6.43 -8.26
C GLU A 96 2.32 7.55 -7.98
N THR A 97 2.65 8.35 -9.01
CA THR A 97 3.52 9.53 -8.88
C THR A 97 2.95 10.65 -7.99
N ASN A 98 1.66 10.60 -7.67
CA ASN A 98 1.05 11.53 -6.72
C ASN A 98 1.42 11.22 -5.26
N LEU A 99 2.02 10.06 -4.97
CA LEU A 99 2.28 9.56 -3.62
C LEU A 99 1.04 9.71 -2.72
N TRP A 100 1.11 10.58 -1.72
CA TRP A 100 -0.01 10.89 -0.82
C TRP A 100 -0.74 12.20 -1.17
N GLY A 101 -0.31 12.87 -2.25
CA GLY A 101 -0.89 14.11 -2.73
C GLY A 101 -2.00 13.90 -3.78
N TYR A 102 -2.33 15.00 -4.46
CA TYR A 102 -3.39 15.07 -5.47
C TYR A 102 -2.88 15.52 -6.85
N ARG A 103 -1.57 15.72 -6.96
CA ARG A 103 -0.87 16.06 -8.21
C ARG A 103 0.43 15.26 -8.30
N PRO A 104 0.90 14.95 -9.51
CA PRO A 104 2.17 14.24 -9.67
C PRO A 104 3.34 15.04 -9.09
N TYR A 105 4.18 14.36 -8.33
CA TYR A 105 5.46 14.89 -7.89
C TYR A 105 6.54 14.65 -8.92
N ALA A 106 7.52 15.55 -8.97
CA ALA A 106 8.72 15.35 -9.78
C ALA A 106 9.52 14.12 -9.27
N LYS A 107 10.22 13.46 -10.20
CA LYS A 107 10.97 12.22 -9.91
C LYS A 107 11.92 12.37 -8.71
N ASN A 108 12.69 13.46 -8.65
CA ASN A 108 13.62 13.72 -7.54
C ASN A 108 12.93 13.83 -6.18
N ILE A 109 11.69 14.34 -6.13
CA ILE A 109 10.90 14.39 -4.90
C ILE A 109 10.45 12.99 -4.49
N ILE A 110 10.01 12.18 -5.46
CA ILE A 110 9.64 10.77 -5.21
C ILE A 110 10.84 10.00 -4.67
N GLU A 111 12.01 10.13 -5.31
CA GLU A 111 13.26 9.50 -4.88
C GLU A 111 13.63 9.92 -3.45
N TYR A 112 13.57 11.22 -3.15
CA TYR A 112 13.85 11.75 -1.82
C TYR A 112 12.90 11.16 -0.77
N VAL A 113 11.58 11.24 -1.01
CA VAL A 113 10.58 10.76 -0.06
C VAL A 113 10.72 9.25 0.19
N VAL A 114 10.81 8.44 -0.87
CA VAL A 114 10.99 6.99 -0.74
C VAL A 114 12.29 6.66 -0.01
N SER A 115 13.35 7.44 -0.20
CA SER A 115 14.62 7.24 0.49
C SER A 115 14.55 7.56 1.99
N ARG A 116 13.69 8.47 2.41
CA ARG A 116 13.57 8.95 3.80
C ARG A 116 12.55 8.17 4.64
N VAL A 117 11.56 7.58 4.01
CA VAL A 117 10.44 6.92 4.70
C VAL A 117 10.76 5.46 4.94
N ASP A 118 10.77 5.04 6.21
CA ASP A 118 11.08 3.66 6.61
C ASP A 118 9.79 2.81 6.72
N ILE A 119 9.26 2.43 5.56
CA ILE A 119 8.09 1.54 5.41
C ILE A 119 8.50 0.27 4.69
N ASP A 120 7.96 -0.88 5.11
CA ASP A 120 8.28 -2.19 4.54
C ASP A 120 7.52 -2.46 3.25
N VAL A 121 6.21 -2.16 3.23
CA VAL A 121 5.29 -2.50 2.14
C VAL A 121 4.69 -1.23 1.53
N TRP A 122 4.93 -1.04 0.24
CA TRP A 122 4.44 0.12 -0.52
C TRP A 122 3.33 -0.33 -1.46
N ARG A 123 2.09 -0.22 -0.98
CA ARG A 123 0.88 -0.46 -1.79
C ARG A 123 0.63 0.71 -2.71
N CYS A 124 0.75 0.48 -4.01
CA CYS A 124 0.64 1.51 -5.04
C CYS A 124 -0.53 1.23 -5.98
N PHE A 125 -1.49 2.14 -6.09
CA PHE A 125 -2.62 1.99 -6.99
C PHE A 125 -2.73 3.12 -8.01
N SER A 126 -3.19 2.75 -9.20
CA SER A 126 -3.78 3.64 -10.20
C SER A 126 -5.28 3.35 -10.26
N PHE A 127 -6.13 4.36 -10.07
CA PHE A 127 -7.59 4.13 -10.13
C PHE A 127 -8.08 3.78 -11.54
N LEU A 128 -7.32 4.15 -12.57
CA LEU A 128 -7.56 3.78 -13.97
C LEU A 128 -6.77 2.54 -14.43
N ASN A 129 -6.01 1.90 -13.53
CA ASN A 129 -5.05 0.84 -13.89
C ASN A 129 -4.01 1.28 -14.94
N ASP A 130 -3.63 2.56 -14.96
CA ASP A 130 -2.54 3.03 -15.82
C ASP A 130 -1.18 2.74 -15.18
N ILE A 131 -0.62 1.60 -15.52
CA ILE A 131 0.61 1.08 -14.91
C ILE A 131 1.83 1.97 -15.22
N ARG A 132 1.80 2.76 -16.29
CA ARG A 132 2.89 3.70 -16.64
C ARG A 132 3.17 4.69 -15.52
N ASN A 133 2.12 5.14 -14.83
CA ASN A 133 2.23 6.10 -13.74
C ASN A 133 2.86 5.50 -12.46
N MET A 134 2.90 4.18 -12.32
CA MET A 134 3.53 3.50 -11.18
C MET A 134 5.04 3.36 -11.34
N ARG A 135 5.58 3.46 -12.57
CA ARG A 135 6.97 3.12 -12.90
C ARG A 135 8.00 3.78 -11.98
N VAL A 136 7.95 5.11 -11.85
CA VAL A 136 8.94 5.86 -11.07
C VAL A 136 8.94 5.41 -9.61
N VAL A 137 7.77 5.21 -9.04
CA VAL A 137 7.63 4.78 -7.64
C VAL A 137 8.11 3.35 -7.47
N ALA A 138 7.73 2.44 -8.37
CA ALA A 138 8.16 1.04 -8.34
C ALA A 138 9.70 0.95 -8.36
N GLU A 139 10.34 1.63 -9.30
CA GLU A 139 11.81 1.69 -9.40
C GLU A 139 12.46 2.18 -8.09
N CYS A 140 11.93 3.26 -7.50
CA CYS A 140 12.46 3.82 -6.25
C CYS A 140 12.30 2.87 -5.06
N VAL A 141 11.11 2.26 -4.91
CA VAL A 141 10.80 1.33 -3.81
C VAL A 141 11.65 0.06 -3.89
N MET A 142 11.71 -0.54 -5.07
CA MET A 142 12.50 -1.77 -5.30
C MET A 142 14.00 -1.51 -5.15
N LYS A 143 14.52 -0.39 -5.68
CA LYS A 143 15.93 0.02 -5.51
C LYS A 143 16.30 0.18 -4.03
N ARG A 144 15.36 0.63 -3.19
CA ARG A 144 15.56 0.74 -1.74
C ARG A 144 15.48 -0.63 -1.03
N GLY A 145 15.15 -1.70 -1.72
CA GLY A 145 14.96 -3.02 -1.12
C GLY A 145 13.72 -3.11 -0.23
N ARG A 146 12.65 -2.40 -0.61
CA ARG A 146 11.34 -2.47 0.04
C ARG A 146 10.35 -3.22 -0.85
N LEU A 147 9.32 -3.81 -0.25
CA LEU A 147 8.31 -4.55 -0.99
C LEU A 147 7.41 -3.59 -1.74
N PHE A 148 7.38 -3.73 -3.05
CA PHE A 148 6.39 -3.08 -3.92
C PHE A 148 5.16 -3.97 -4.01
N GLU A 149 4.01 -3.43 -3.64
CA GLU A 149 2.71 -4.10 -3.70
C GLU A 149 1.81 -3.34 -4.69
N PRO A 150 1.91 -3.68 -6.00
CA PRO A 150 1.08 -3.06 -7.02
C PRO A 150 -0.37 -3.50 -6.89
N VAL A 151 -1.28 -2.62 -7.27
CA VAL A 151 -2.72 -2.82 -7.13
C VAL A 151 -3.39 -2.90 -8.48
N VAL A 152 -4.25 -3.92 -8.65
CA VAL A 152 -5.29 -3.96 -9.67
C VAL A 152 -6.54 -3.34 -9.07
N SER A 153 -6.97 -2.20 -9.60
CA SER A 153 -8.20 -1.52 -9.19
C SER A 153 -9.39 -2.22 -9.84
N PHE A 154 -10.19 -2.89 -9.00
CA PHE A 154 -11.38 -3.62 -9.44
C PHE A 154 -12.57 -2.68 -9.59
N THR A 155 -13.37 -2.93 -10.61
CA THR A 155 -14.67 -2.29 -10.83
C THR A 155 -15.62 -3.24 -11.57
N GLN A 156 -16.91 -2.92 -11.56
CA GLN A 156 -17.93 -3.62 -12.38
C GLN A 156 -18.35 -2.70 -13.52
N ALA A 157 -17.97 -3.10 -14.74
CA ALA A 157 -18.35 -2.43 -15.97
C ALA A 157 -18.21 -3.42 -17.14
N ASP A 158 -18.91 -3.21 -18.24
CA ASP A 158 -18.92 -4.13 -19.41
C ASP A 158 -17.51 -4.35 -19.99
N TRP A 159 -16.65 -3.34 -19.94
CA TRP A 159 -15.27 -3.42 -20.39
C TRP A 159 -14.32 -4.07 -19.39
N ALA A 160 -14.71 -4.19 -18.11
CA ALA A 160 -13.86 -4.70 -17.01
C ALA A 160 -13.87 -6.24 -16.97
N THR A 161 -13.47 -6.85 -18.06
CA THR A 161 -13.44 -8.31 -18.26
C THR A 161 -12.18 -8.95 -17.64
N ASP A 162 -12.16 -10.27 -17.46
CA ASP A 162 -10.98 -11.00 -17.00
C ASP A 162 -9.78 -10.80 -17.93
N LYS A 163 -10.04 -10.75 -19.26
CA LYS A 163 -9.00 -10.45 -20.26
C LYS A 163 -8.37 -9.06 -20.02
N TYR A 164 -9.17 -8.07 -19.66
CA TYR A 164 -8.67 -6.76 -19.29
C TYR A 164 -7.78 -6.82 -18.05
N TYR A 165 -8.25 -7.44 -16.96
CA TYR A 165 -7.47 -7.56 -15.73
C TYR A 165 -6.20 -8.37 -15.92
N LEU A 166 -6.24 -9.44 -16.68
CA LEU A 166 -5.04 -10.21 -17.04
C LEU A 166 -4.01 -9.35 -17.80
N SER A 167 -4.46 -8.44 -18.68
CA SER A 167 -3.54 -7.52 -19.35
C SER A 167 -2.89 -6.54 -18.37
N VAL A 168 -3.65 -6.00 -17.42
CA VAL A 168 -3.13 -5.13 -16.35
C VAL A 168 -2.09 -5.86 -15.50
N VAL A 169 -2.37 -7.11 -15.12
CA VAL A 169 -1.41 -7.92 -14.34
C VAL A 169 -0.14 -8.18 -15.12
N LYS A 170 -0.23 -8.49 -16.43
CA LYS A 170 0.96 -8.66 -17.29
C LYS A 170 1.83 -7.40 -17.33
N ASP A 171 1.21 -6.23 -17.44
CA ASP A 171 1.93 -4.95 -17.42
C ASP A 171 2.58 -4.70 -16.05
N ILE A 172 1.91 -5.03 -14.95
CA ILE A 172 2.47 -4.97 -13.60
C ILE A 172 3.68 -5.88 -13.45
N VAL A 173 3.58 -7.13 -13.89
CA VAL A 173 4.67 -8.11 -13.81
C VAL A 173 5.87 -7.65 -14.64
N ALA A 174 5.62 -7.13 -15.87
CA ALA A 174 6.66 -6.58 -16.72
C ALA A 174 7.35 -5.36 -16.08
N LEU A 175 6.57 -4.49 -15.42
CA LEU A 175 7.11 -3.33 -14.69
C LEU A 175 8.00 -3.73 -13.53
N SER A 176 7.64 -4.80 -12.81
CA SER A 176 8.25 -5.21 -11.55
C SER A 176 9.46 -6.16 -11.73
N GLY A 177 9.73 -6.61 -12.96
CA GLY A 177 10.81 -7.55 -13.24
C GLY A 177 10.47 -9.02 -12.97
N GLY A 178 9.23 -9.33 -12.63
CA GLY A 178 8.74 -10.70 -12.46
C GLY A 178 7.74 -10.88 -11.33
N VAL A 179 7.04 -12.00 -11.33
CA VAL A 179 6.04 -12.37 -10.31
C VAL A 179 6.67 -12.63 -8.92
N ASP A 180 7.96 -12.91 -8.89
CA ASP A 180 8.71 -13.23 -7.66
C ASP A 180 9.19 -11.98 -6.90
N GLU A 181 8.95 -10.80 -7.46
CA GLU A 181 9.43 -9.53 -6.88
C GLU A 181 8.31 -8.71 -6.21
N ILE A 182 7.05 -9.18 -6.29
CA ILE A 182 5.87 -8.44 -5.82
C ILE A 182 4.90 -9.31 -5.02
N VAL A 183 4.03 -8.64 -4.27
CA VAL A 183 2.74 -9.17 -3.79
C VAL A 183 1.65 -8.38 -4.49
N LEU A 184 0.80 -9.04 -5.28
CA LEU A 184 -0.27 -8.38 -6.02
C LEU A 184 -1.47 -8.11 -5.10
N CYS A 185 -2.03 -6.92 -5.17
CA CYS A 185 -3.24 -6.55 -4.45
C CYS A 185 -4.41 -6.35 -5.43
N ILE A 186 -5.56 -6.97 -5.16
CA ILE A 186 -6.83 -6.61 -5.80
C ILE A 186 -7.54 -5.62 -4.86
N LYS A 187 -7.87 -4.45 -5.37
CA LYS A 187 -8.52 -3.39 -4.60
C LYS A 187 -9.94 -3.13 -5.11
N ASP A 188 -10.91 -3.56 -4.32
CA ASP A 188 -12.32 -3.22 -4.53
C ASP A 188 -12.67 -1.95 -3.74
N MET A 189 -12.46 -0.78 -4.35
CA MET A 189 -12.66 0.52 -3.70
C MET A 189 -14.12 0.82 -3.41
N ALA A 190 -15.03 0.26 -4.20
CA ALA A 190 -16.47 0.54 -4.10
C ALA A 190 -17.23 -0.56 -3.32
N GLY A 191 -16.56 -1.66 -2.97
CA GLY A 191 -17.19 -2.80 -2.29
C GLY A 191 -18.24 -3.51 -3.15
N VAL A 192 -17.99 -3.61 -4.46
CA VAL A 192 -18.95 -4.20 -5.43
C VAL A 192 -18.59 -5.61 -5.86
N GLY A 193 -17.44 -6.11 -5.47
CA GLY A 193 -16.98 -7.46 -5.80
C GLY A 193 -17.68 -8.51 -4.95
N SER A 194 -18.57 -9.32 -5.55
CA SER A 194 -19.09 -10.48 -4.85
C SER A 194 -17.98 -11.52 -4.61
N PRO A 195 -18.08 -12.37 -3.56
CA PRO A 195 -17.10 -13.44 -3.32
C PRO A 195 -16.87 -14.30 -4.55
N LYS A 196 -17.92 -14.69 -5.25
CA LYS A 196 -17.85 -15.46 -6.50
C LYS A 196 -17.02 -14.72 -7.55
N ARG A 197 -17.34 -13.44 -7.80
CA ARG A 197 -16.66 -12.65 -8.84
C ARG A 197 -15.17 -12.44 -8.52
N ILE A 198 -14.83 -12.22 -7.26
CA ILE A 198 -13.43 -12.06 -6.86
C ILE A 198 -12.69 -13.40 -7.00
N THR A 199 -13.29 -14.53 -6.65
CA THR A 199 -12.68 -15.86 -6.86
C THR A 199 -12.42 -16.10 -8.34
N GLU A 200 -13.41 -15.89 -9.22
CA GLU A 200 -13.26 -16.01 -10.68
C GLU A 200 -12.12 -15.12 -11.21
N LEU A 201 -12.00 -13.90 -10.71
CA LEU A 201 -10.92 -12.99 -11.09
C LEU A 201 -9.54 -13.51 -10.63
N VAL A 202 -9.43 -14.00 -9.40
CA VAL A 202 -8.18 -14.57 -8.88
C VAL A 202 -7.75 -15.78 -9.70
N ASP A 203 -8.69 -16.63 -10.10
CA ASP A 203 -8.41 -17.81 -10.94
C ASP A 203 -7.99 -17.43 -12.37
N ALA A 204 -8.41 -16.25 -12.85
CA ALA A 204 -8.13 -15.78 -14.22
C ALA A 204 -6.78 -15.06 -14.37
N ILE A 205 -6.18 -14.54 -13.29
CA ILE A 205 -4.96 -13.74 -13.31
C ILE A 205 -3.78 -14.46 -12.69
#